data_31ee960830ebcf2961cd8748823a7039
#
_entry.id   31ee960830ebcf2961cd8748823a7039
#
_cell.length_a   1.000
_cell.length_b   1.000
_cell.length_c   1.000
_cell.angle_alpha   90.00
_cell.angle_beta   90.00
_cell.angle_gamma   90.00
#
_symmetry.space_group_name_H-M   'P 1'
#
loop_
_entity.id
_entity.type
_entity.pdbx_description
1 polymer ?
#
loop_
_entity_poly.entity_id
_entity_poly.type
_entity_poly.pdbx_seq_one_letter_code
_entity_poly.pdbx_strand_id
1 'polypeptide(L)' 'VSQVIVLDTGPLGLITNPKLSAEGTACAQWLQAQIASGSRVIIPEIADYEIRRELLRAHKAKGLARLDQLTQVLEYL' A
#
# COMPACT_ATOMS: atom_id res chain seq x y z
N VAL A 1 -0.03 11.75 -19.92
CA VAL A 1 1.22 11.00 -19.66
C VAL A 1 1.09 10.25 -18.37
N SER A 2 1.16 8.94 -18.44
CA SER A 2 1.08 8.11 -17.26
C SER A 2 2.41 8.11 -16.51
N GLN A 3 2.33 8.26 -15.19
CA GLN A 3 3.48 8.15 -14.29
C GLN A 3 3.56 6.75 -13.74
N VAL A 4 4.77 6.34 -13.39
CA VAL A 4 5.00 5.09 -12.68
C VAL A 4 5.36 5.43 -11.25
N ILE A 5 4.59 4.91 -10.31
CA ILE A 5 4.77 5.18 -8.88
C ILE A 5 5.09 3.86 -8.20
N VAL A 6 6.17 3.84 -7.45
CA VAL A 6 6.59 2.66 -6.68
C VAL A 6 6.25 2.91 -5.21
N LEU A 7 5.41 2.05 -4.63
CA LEU A 7 5.07 2.11 -3.21
C LEU A 7 6.09 1.31 -2.41
N ASP A 8 7.02 1.99 -1.76
CA ASP A 8 7.92 1.29 -0.88
C ASP A 8 7.30 1.18 0.54
N THR A 9 8.09 0.72 1.51
CA THR A 9 7.57 0.33 2.83
C THR A 9 6.94 1.48 3.62
N GLY A 10 7.41 2.72 3.44
CA GLY A 10 6.86 3.86 4.14
C GLY A 10 5.38 4.09 3.82
N PRO A 11 5.06 4.46 2.57
CA PRO A 11 3.66 4.66 2.18
C PRO A 11 2.81 3.40 2.32
N LEU A 12 3.35 2.24 1.97
CA LEU A 12 2.60 0.99 2.05
C LEU A 12 2.23 0.66 3.51
N GLY A 13 3.15 0.90 4.45
CA GLY A 13 2.89 0.71 5.86
C GLY A 13 1.81 1.63 6.39
N LEU A 14 1.81 2.90 5.95
CA LEU A 14 0.78 3.85 6.36
C LEU A 14 -0.61 3.43 5.88
N ILE A 15 -0.71 2.98 4.63
CA ILE A 15 -2.00 2.64 4.02
C ILE A 15 -2.57 1.34 4.60
N THR A 16 -1.73 0.38 4.92
CA THR A 16 -2.17 -0.92 5.43
C THR A 16 -2.39 -0.95 6.94
N ASN A 17 -1.98 0.09 7.66
CA ASN A 17 -2.19 0.15 9.11
C ASN A 17 -3.70 0.19 9.39
N PRO A 18 -4.23 -0.76 10.21
CA PRO A 18 -5.66 -0.77 10.55
C PRO A 18 -6.15 0.51 11.22
N LYS A 19 -5.27 1.17 11.99
CA LYS A 19 -5.56 2.47 12.57
C LYS A 19 -4.92 3.53 11.69
N LEU A 20 -5.70 4.05 10.74
CA LEU A 20 -5.22 5.09 9.85
C LEU A 20 -5.00 6.37 10.65
N SER A 21 -3.76 6.84 10.65
CA SER A 21 -3.42 8.18 11.14
C SER A 21 -3.85 9.23 10.12
N ALA A 22 -3.72 10.51 10.47
CA ALA A 22 -3.94 11.59 9.50
C ALA A 22 -3.00 11.43 8.29
N GLU A 23 -1.76 11.03 8.53
CA GLU A 23 -0.79 10.78 7.46
C GLU A 23 -1.22 9.58 6.60
N GLY A 24 -1.71 8.51 7.21
CA GLY A 24 -2.19 7.34 6.49
C GLY A 24 -3.40 7.66 5.63
N THR A 25 -4.33 8.45 6.15
CA THR A 25 -5.50 8.89 5.40
C THR A 25 -5.09 9.76 4.20
N ALA A 26 -4.20 10.71 4.41
CA ALA A 26 -3.69 11.56 3.33
C ALA A 26 -2.97 10.74 2.26
N CYS A 27 -2.19 9.75 2.67
CA CYS A 27 -1.49 8.86 1.76
C CYS A 27 -2.46 8.02 0.93
N ALA A 28 -3.51 7.50 1.55
CA ALA A 28 -4.53 6.72 0.86
C ALA A 28 -5.29 7.56 -0.16
N GLN A 29 -5.63 8.80 0.20
CA GLN A 29 -6.29 9.73 -0.72
C GLN A 29 -5.40 10.08 -1.90
N TRP A 30 -4.12 10.34 -1.64
CA TRP A 30 -3.15 10.60 -2.68
C TRP A 30 -3.06 9.42 -3.65
N LEU A 31 -2.98 8.20 -3.12
CA LEU A 31 -2.91 7.00 -3.94
C LEU A 31 -4.13 6.85 -4.83
N GLN A 32 -5.33 7.06 -4.28
CA GLN A 32 -6.56 6.99 -5.05
C GLN A 32 -6.57 8.01 -6.18
N ALA A 33 -6.09 9.24 -5.91
CA ALA A 33 -6.00 10.27 -6.93
C ALA A 33 -5.03 9.87 -8.05
N GLN A 34 -3.91 9.24 -7.71
CA GLN A 34 -2.95 8.77 -8.71
C GLN A 34 -3.54 7.67 -9.59
N ILE A 35 -4.24 6.73 -8.99
CA ILE A 35 -4.90 5.66 -9.74
C ILE A 35 -5.96 6.25 -10.67
N ALA A 36 -6.77 7.19 -10.17
CA ALA A 36 -7.82 7.84 -10.96
C ALA A 36 -7.24 8.63 -12.13
N SER A 37 -6.05 9.17 -12.01
CA SER A 37 -5.38 9.91 -13.08
C SER A 37 -4.68 9.01 -14.11
N GLY A 38 -4.76 7.70 -13.94
CA GLY A 38 -4.17 6.74 -14.87
C GLY A 38 -2.70 6.41 -14.61
N SER A 39 -2.16 6.78 -13.46
CA SER A 39 -0.80 6.41 -13.09
C SER A 39 -0.70 4.91 -12.83
N ARG A 40 0.43 4.33 -13.18
CA ARG A 40 0.75 2.95 -12.81
C ARG A 40 1.32 2.95 -11.40
N VAL A 41 0.76 2.12 -10.53
CA VAL A 41 1.24 1.99 -9.16
C VAL A 41 1.74 0.57 -8.97
N ILE A 42 2.98 0.45 -8.53
CA ILE A 42 3.68 -0.83 -8.42
C ILE A 42 4.07 -1.07 -6.97
N ILE A 43 3.79 -2.26 -6.47
CA ILE A 43 4.24 -2.71 -5.16
C ILE A 43 5.44 -3.64 -5.37
N PRO A 44 6.65 -3.23 -4.97
CA PRO A 44 7.80 -4.14 -5.04
C PRO A 44 7.60 -5.34 -4.11
N GLU A 45 8.01 -6.49 -4.58
CA GLU A 45 7.91 -7.72 -3.79
C GLU A 45 8.56 -7.57 -2.41
N ILE A 46 9.72 -6.91 -2.36
CA ILE A 46 10.43 -6.72 -1.09
C ILE A 46 9.62 -5.85 -0.12
N ALA A 47 8.93 -4.82 -0.61
CA ALA A 47 8.10 -3.97 0.23
C ALA A 47 6.90 -4.74 0.80
N ASP A 48 6.24 -5.54 -0.04
CA ASP A 48 5.16 -6.42 0.40
C ASP A 48 5.65 -7.39 1.48
N TYR A 49 6.80 -8.03 1.24
CA TYR A 49 7.37 -8.98 2.19
C TYR A 49 7.63 -8.34 3.56
N GLU A 50 8.26 -7.16 3.58
CA GLU A 50 8.59 -6.49 4.83
C GLU A 50 7.35 -6.06 5.61
N ILE A 51 6.36 -5.49 4.91
CA ILE A 51 5.11 -5.05 5.55
C ILE A 51 4.29 -6.25 6.01
N ARG A 52 4.20 -7.29 5.19
CA ARG A 52 3.46 -8.51 5.54
C ARG A 52 4.05 -9.17 6.77
N ARG A 53 5.36 -9.25 6.85
CA ARG A 53 6.06 -9.79 8.02
C ARG A 53 5.73 -9.01 9.29
N GLU A 54 5.74 -7.68 9.21
CA GLU A 54 5.40 -6.84 10.35
C GLU A 54 3.95 -7.02 10.78
N LEU A 55 3.02 -7.07 9.84
CA LEU A 55 1.61 -7.25 10.13
C LEU A 55 1.33 -8.62 10.75
N LEU A 56 1.99 -9.66 10.26
CA LEU A 56 1.89 -11.00 10.83
C LEU A 56 2.42 -11.03 12.26
N ARG A 57 3.60 -10.44 12.48
CA ARG A 57 4.22 -10.39 13.80
C ARG A 57 3.35 -9.66 14.82
N ALA A 58 2.67 -8.60 14.38
CA ALA A 58 1.81 -7.79 15.24
C ALA A 58 0.36 -8.30 15.29
N HIS A 59 0.06 -9.42 14.64
CA HIS A 59 -1.28 -10.02 14.59
C HIS A 59 -2.35 -9.07 14.05
N LYS A 60 -2.02 -8.31 13.02
CA LYS A 60 -2.92 -7.31 12.43
C LYS A 60 -3.65 -7.86 11.20
N ALA A 61 -4.70 -8.63 11.43
CA ALA A 61 -5.44 -9.29 10.36
C ALA A 61 -6.07 -8.30 9.37
N LYS A 62 -6.57 -7.15 9.85
CA LYS A 62 -7.16 -6.13 8.97
C LYS A 62 -6.12 -5.51 8.06
N GLY A 63 -4.90 -5.31 8.56
CA GLY A 63 -3.79 -4.80 7.76
C GLY A 63 -3.40 -5.78 6.67
N LEU A 64 -3.35 -7.08 7.00
CA LEU A 64 -3.08 -8.13 6.02
C LEU A 64 -4.14 -8.17 4.92
N ALA A 65 -5.42 -8.04 5.29
CA ALA A 65 -6.50 -8.00 4.32
C ALA A 65 -6.36 -6.82 3.37
N ARG A 66 -6.00 -5.64 3.87
CA ARG A 66 -5.77 -4.46 3.05
C ARG A 66 -4.59 -4.66 2.10
N LEU A 67 -3.51 -5.26 2.60
CA LEU A 67 -2.35 -5.54 1.78
C LEU A 67 -2.70 -6.51 0.66
N ASP A 68 -3.46 -7.57 0.96
CA ASP A 68 -3.91 -8.52 -0.04
C ASP A 68 -4.76 -7.85 -1.12
N GLN A 69 -5.66 -6.95 -0.73
CA GLN A 69 -6.46 -6.20 -1.68
C GLN A 69 -5.60 -5.34 -2.60
N LEU A 70 -4.61 -4.66 -2.05
CA LEU A 70 -3.72 -3.81 -2.83
C LEU A 70 -2.90 -4.63 -3.83
N THR A 71 -2.39 -5.79 -3.43
CA THR A 71 -1.60 -6.63 -4.33
C THR A 71 -2.45 -7.26 -5.45
N GLN A 72 -3.77 -7.31 -5.27
CA GLN A 72 -4.68 -7.78 -6.33
C GLN A 72 -5.04 -6.68 -7.32
N VAL A 73 -5.06 -5.43 -6.88
CA VAL A 73 -5.49 -4.29 -7.71
C VAL A 73 -4.32 -3.56 -8.36
N LEU A 74 -3.19 -3.51 -7.69
CA LEU A 74 -2.00 -2.81 -8.16
C LEU A 74 -1.02 -3.79 -8.80
N GLU A 75 -0.07 -3.23 -9.56
CA GLU A 75 0.97 -4.07 -10.16
C GLU A 75 1.92 -4.56 -9.07
N TYR A 76 2.32 -5.80 -9.17
CA TYR A 76 3.21 -6.46 -8.22
C TYR A 76 4.51 -6.82 -8.93
N LEU A 77 5.62 -6.39 -8.39
CA LEU A 77 6.91 -6.61 -9.05
C LEU A 77 7.83 -7.46 -8.19
#